data_ad243b7e0bb7293b8241ecc3d60d34eb
#
_entry.id   ad243b7e0bb7293b8241ecc3d60d34eb
#
_cell.length_a   1.000
_cell.length_b   1.000
_cell.length_c   1.000
_cell.angle_alpha   90.00
_cell.angle_beta   90.00
_cell.angle_gamma   90.00
#
_symmetry.space_group_name_H-M   'P 1'
#
loop_
_entity.id
_entity.type
_entity.pdbx_description
1 polymer ?
#
loop_
_entity_poly.entity_id
_entity_poly.type
_entity_poly.pdbx_seq_one_letter_code
_entity_poly.pdbx_strand_id
1 'polypeptide(L)'
;MSVHKTAILSAVISALFTSGAGQAAEALTAVGDGEGQLDIVAWPGYIERGESDKAYDWVTGFEQETGCKVNVKTAATSDEMVSLMTKGGYDLVTASGDASLRLIAGKRVQPIDPTLIPNWKTLDPRLKDGPWYTVENITYGTPYQWGPNVLMYNTNVFKTPPVSWSVVFEPQDLPDGKPNKGRVQAYDGPIYIADAALYLKTAKPELNIVDPYQLTETQYKAVLDLLRAQQPLVHRYWHDATVQMSDVKNEGVAASSSWGYMVNGLVADKQPVASTIPQEGATGWADTTMLHAEAKHPNCAYKWMNWSLQPKVQGDVAAWFGSLPVVPEACKGNELLGAEGCETNGFDLFDKIAFWKTPQAEGGKYVPYSRWTQDYIAIMGGR
;
A
#
# COMPACT_ATOMS: atom_id res chain seq x y z
N MET A 1 -25.65 87.65 6.25
CA MET A 1 -26.07 86.31 5.78
C MET A 1 -24.81 85.45 5.72
N SER A 2 -24.64 84.61 6.72
CA SER A 2 -23.43 83.73 6.87
C SER A 2 -23.73 82.35 6.36
N VAL A 3 -22.96 81.81 5.42
CA VAL A 3 -23.09 80.49 4.86
C VAL A 3 -22.02 79.63 5.53
N HIS A 4 -22.44 78.67 6.39
CA HIS A 4 -21.56 77.68 6.98
C HIS A 4 -21.31 76.56 5.99
N LYS A 5 -20.06 76.33 5.66
CA LYS A 5 -19.59 75.13 4.88
C LYS A 5 -19.27 74.04 5.89
N THR A 6 -20.05 72.95 5.85
CA THR A 6 -19.81 71.74 6.60
C THR A 6 -18.87 70.82 5.78
N ALA A 7 -17.67 70.54 6.31
CA ALA A 7 -16.73 69.59 5.72
C ALA A 7 -17.06 68.19 6.22
N ILE A 8 -17.36 67.27 5.30
CA ILE A 8 -17.55 65.83 5.60
C ILE A 8 -16.18 65.14 5.48
N LEU A 9 -15.71 64.64 6.58
CA LEU A 9 -14.47 63.86 6.66
C LEU A 9 -14.81 62.39 6.39
N SER A 10 -14.47 61.88 5.18
CA SER A 10 -14.59 60.47 4.83
C SER A 10 -13.41 59.69 5.37
N ALA A 11 -13.62 58.90 6.38
CA ALA A 11 -12.64 57.93 6.89
C ALA A 11 -12.65 56.70 5.98
N VAL A 12 -11.56 56.48 5.24
CA VAL A 12 -11.31 55.26 4.47
C VAL A 12 -10.73 54.25 5.44
N ILE A 13 -11.51 53.22 5.82
CA ILE A 13 -11.03 52.06 6.57
C ILE A 13 -10.40 51.12 5.55
N SER A 14 -9.06 51.10 5.48
CA SER A 14 -8.32 50.07 4.77
C SER A 14 -8.34 48.75 5.58
N ALA A 15 -9.20 47.83 5.16
CA ALA A 15 -9.16 46.45 5.66
C ALA A 15 -7.92 45.77 5.08
N LEU A 16 -6.90 45.60 5.90
CA LEU A 16 -5.76 44.71 5.64
C LEU A 16 -6.26 43.25 5.65
N PHE A 17 -6.49 42.69 4.47
CA PHE A 17 -6.59 41.25 4.30
C PHE A 17 -5.19 40.70 4.48
N THR A 18 -4.88 40.20 5.67
CA THR A 18 -3.78 39.28 5.90
C THR A 18 -4.19 37.95 5.30
N SER A 19 -3.76 37.69 4.06
CA SER A 19 -3.73 36.36 3.49
C SER A 19 -2.84 35.51 4.40
N GLY A 20 -3.45 34.69 5.25
CA GLY A 20 -2.75 33.65 5.98
C GLY A 20 -2.16 32.68 4.97
N ALA A 21 -0.90 32.89 4.58
CA ALA A 21 -0.09 31.83 4.03
C ALA A 21 -0.04 30.77 5.11
N GLY A 22 -0.58 29.58 4.86
CA GLY A 22 -0.45 28.44 5.74
C GLY A 22 1.04 28.25 6.03
N GLN A 23 1.42 28.51 7.27
CA GLN A 23 2.76 28.29 7.74
C GLN A 23 2.96 26.77 7.75
N ALA A 24 3.88 26.28 6.91
CA ALA A 24 4.28 24.89 7.02
C ALA A 24 4.64 24.62 8.49
N ALA A 25 4.12 23.51 9.06
CA ALA A 25 4.43 23.17 10.43
C ALA A 25 5.95 23.11 10.58
N GLU A 26 6.46 23.76 11.63
CA GLU A 26 7.91 23.76 11.91
C GLU A 26 8.33 22.32 12.18
N ALA A 27 9.34 21.82 11.47
CA ALA A 27 9.80 20.45 11.62
C ALA A 27 10.25 20.20 13.07
N LEU A 28 9.84 19.07 13.66
CA LEU A 28 10.26 18.67 15.00
C LEU A 28 11.80 18.55 15.07
N THR A 29 12.39 19.13 16.09
CA THR A 29 13.82 18.99 16.41
C THR A 29 14.08 18.02 17.56
N ALA A 30 13.04 17.63 18.28
CA ALA A 30 13.06 16.62 19.35
C ALA A 30 11.63 16.10 19.57
N VAL A 31 11.49 14.84 19.94
CA VAL A 31 10.20 14.27 20.34
C VAL A 31 9.94 14.63 21.80
N GLY A 32 8.87 15.38 22.04
CA GLY A 32 8.42 15.80 23.37
C GLY A 32 7.34 14.89 23.95
N ASP A 33 6.56 15.44 24.89
CA ASP A 33 5.37 14.77 25.40
C ASP A 33 4.34 14.60 24.28
N GLY A 34 3.56 13.51 24.32
CA GLY A 34 2.50 13.27 23.36
C GLY A 34 1.33 14.26 23.53
N GLU A 35 0.67 14.58 22.42
CA GLU A 35 -0.48 15.48 22.42
C GLU A 35 -1.78 14.78 22.90
N GLY A 36 -1.70 13.50 23.27
CA GLY A 36 -2.81 12.72 23.83
C GLY A 36 -3.72 12.06 22.79
N GLN A 37 -3.48 12.30 21.50
CA GLN A 37 -4.26 11.74 20.39
C GLN A 37 -3.37 11.45 19.19
N LEU A 38 -3.79 10.48 18.35
CA LEU A 38 -3.15 10.14 17.08
C LEU A 38 -4.20 9.63 16.10
N ASP A 39 -4.38 10.34 15.00
CA ASP A 39 -5.35 10.00 13.97
C ASP A 39 -4.64 9.39 12.75
N ILE A 40 -4.91 8.11 12.46
CA ILE A 40 -4.21 7.33 11.42
C ILE A 40 -5.19 6.93 10.31
N VAL A 41 -4.83 7.18 9.05
CA VAL A 41 -5.44 6.53 7.88
C VAL A 41 -4.66 5.24 7.59
N ALA A 42 -5.34 4.10 7.56
CA ALA A 42 -4.70 2.80 7.40
C ALA A 42 -5.52 1.83 6.55
N TRP A 43 -4.86 0.83 5.99
CA TRP A 43 -5.54 -0.33 5.42
C TRP A 43 -6.32 -1.08 6.50
N PRO A 44 -7.44 -1.75 6.16
CA PRO A 44 -8.10 -2.68 7.09
C PRO A 44 -7.11 -3.73 7.60
N GLY A 45 -7.10 -3.97 8.91
CA GLY A 45 -6.21 -4.93 9.55
C GLY A 45 -4.79 -4.44 9.84
N TYR A 46 -4.45 -3.17 9.54
CA TYR A 46 -3.10 -2.63 9.80
C TYR A 46 -2.87 -2.16 11.23
N ILE A 47 -3.93 -1.82 11.93
CA ILE A 47 -3.86 -1.23 13.28
C ILE A 47 -4.84 -1.97 14.18
N GLU A 48 -4.35 -3.01 14.86
CA GLU A 48 -5.19 -3.90 15.66
C GLU A 48 -5.04 -3.65 17.17
N ARG A 49 -6.18 -3.72 17.86
CA ARG A 49 -6.24 -3.63 19.34
C ARG A 49 -6.94 -4.83 19.98
N GLY A 50 -6.84 -6.00 19.38
CA GLY A 50 -7.41 -7.25 19.88
C GLY A 50 -8.93 -7.34 19.78
N GLU A 51 -9.56 -6.55 18.90
CA GLU A 51 -11.02 -6.60 18.70
C GLU A 51 -11.41 -7.82 17.87
N SER A 52 -10.66 -8.14 16.84
CA SER A 52 -10.88 -9.31 15.99
C SER A 52 -10.34 -10.60 16.63
N ASP A 53 -9.13 -10.52 17.19
CA ASP A 53 -8.49 -11.60 17.94
C ASP A 53 -7.63 -11.01 19.08
N LYS A 54 -7.87 -11.47 20.30
CA LYS A 54 -7.19 -11.00 21.53
C LYS A 54 -5.67 -11.17 21.51
N ALA A 55 -5.14 -12.08 20.71
CA ALA A 55 -3.71 -12.28 20.58
C ALA A 55 -3.02 -11.14 19.82
N TYR A 56 -3.76 -10.38 19.00
CA TYR A 56 -3.23 -9.34 18.11
C TYR A 56 -3.60 -7.95 18.61
N ASP A 57 -2.81 -7.43 19.52
CA ASP A 57 -2.98 -6.09 20.09
C ASP A 57 -1.63 -5.39 20.25
N TRP A 58 -1.32 -4.48 19.37
CA TRP A 58 -0.15 -3.61 19.47
C TRP A 58 -0.51 -2.13 19.72
N VAL A 59 -1.80 -1.82 19.80
CA VAL A 59 -2.28 -0.46 20.05
C VAL A 59 -2.39 -0.17 21.54
N THR A 60 -2.97 -1.08 22.33
CA THR A 60 -3.21 -0.84 23.76
C THR A 60 -1.90 -0.55 24.51
N GLY A 61 -0.82 -1.30 24.20
CA GLY A 61 0.50 -1.07 24.81
C GLY A 61 1.06 0.31 24.47
N PHE A 62 0.92 0.74 23.22
CA PHE A 62 1.31 2.08 22.79
C PHE A 62 0.56 3.19 23.54
N GLU A 63 -0.76 3.07 23.64
CA GLU A 63 -1.60 4.05 24.34
C GLU A 63 -1.23 4.15 25.84
N GLN A 64 -0.95 3.00 26.47
CA GLN A 64 -0.55 2.95 27.88
C GLN A 64 0.83 3.58 28.13
N GLU A 65 1.79 3.32 27.23
CA GLU A 65 3.16 3.85 27.36
C GLU A 65 3.24 5.34 27.06
N THR A 66 2.51 5.81 26.06
CA THR A 66 2.68 7.16 25.51
C THR A 66 1.60 8.16 25.90
N GLY A 67 0.43 7.68 26.35
CA GLY A 67 -0.76 8.50 26.55
C GLY A 67 -1.42 8.97 25.23
N CYS A 68 -0.92 8.54 24.07
CA CYS A 68 -1.45 8.91 22.75
C CYS A 68 -2.57 7.95 22.33
N LYS A 69 -3.82 8.39 22.44
CA LYS A 69 -4.98 7.58 22.02
C LYS A 69 -5.04 7.48 20.49
N VAL A 70 -5.07 6.24 19.98
CA VAL A 70 -5.08 5.97 18.53
C VAL A 70 -6.51 5.89 17.99
N ASN A 71 -6.82 6.70 17.00
CA ASN A 71 -8.05 6.63 16.21
C ASN A 71 -7.69 6.20 14.78
N VAL A 72 -8.43 5.24 14.23
CA VAL A 72 -8.14 4.69 12.91
C VAL A 72 -9.29 5.00 11.95
N LYS A 73 -8.95 5.55 10.79
CA LYS A 73 -9.81 5.62 9.61
C LYS A 73 -9.30 4.64 8.58
N THR A 74 -10.05 3.58 8.33
CA THR A 74 -9.70 2.63 7.28
C THR A 74 -9.99 3.19 5.88
N ALA A 75 -9.12 2.85 4.94
CA ALA A 75 -9.27 3.09 3.51
C ALA A 75 -9.01 1.79 2.75
N ALA A 76 -9.85 1.48 1.77
CA ALA A 76 -9.78 0.23 1.03
C ALA A 76 -8.85 0.29 -0.20
N THR A 77 -8.47 1.49 -0.64
CA THR A 77 -7.62 1.71 -1.83
C THR A 77 -6.61 2.83 -1.61
N SER A 78 -5.50 2.79 -2.37
CA SER A 78 -4.52 3.89 -2.44
C SER A 78 -5.16 5.23 -2.83
N ASP A 79 -6.13 5.22 -3.75
CA ASP A 79 -6.83 6.43 -4.17
C ASP A 79 -7.69 7.04 -3.06
N GLU A 80 -8.34 6.20 -2.24
CA GLU A 80 -9.07 6.65 -1.06
C GLU A 80 -8.12 7.26 -0.03
N MET A 81 -6.95 6.65 0.22
CA MET A 81 -5.92 7.21 1.12
C MET A 81 -5.46 8.58 0.66
N VAL A 82 -5.14 8.75 -0.63
CA VAL A 82 -4.75 10.05 -1.20
C VAL A 82 -5.87 11.07 -1.04
N SER A 83 -7.13 10.67 -1.25
CA SER A 83 -8.29 11.55 -1.07
C SER A 83 -8.46 11.99 0.39
N LEU A 84 -8.38 11.06 1.35
CA LEU A 84 -8.48 11.36 2.79
C LEU A 84 -7.36 12.30 3.25
N MET A 85 -6.11 12.01 2.86
CA MET A 85 -4.97 12.86 3.19
C MET A 85 -5.06 14.24 2.52
N THR A 86 -5.71 14.33 1.36
CA THR A 86 -5.97 15.64 0.71
C THR A 86 -7.02 16.46 1.44
N LYS A 87 -8.03 15.80 2.03
CA LYS A 87 -9.03 16.47 2.87
C LYS A 87 -8.46 16.92 4.20
N GLY A 88 -7.41 16.24 4.69
CA GLY A 88 -6.77 16.53 5.96
C GLY A 88 -7.55 16.03 7.19
N GLY A 89 -7.07 16.40 8.37
CA GLY A 89 -7.67 16.00 9.65
C GLY A 89 -7.11 14.68 10.20
N TYR A 90 -6.00 14.20 9.64
CA TYR A 90 -5.26 13.03 10.10
C TYR A 90 -3.79 13.40 10.35
N ASP A 91 -3.11 12.61 11.17
CA ASP A 91 -1.69 12.80 11.48
C ASP A 91 -0.81 11.86 10.64
N LEU A 92 -1.23 10.62 10.49
CA LEU A 92 -0.48 9.58 9.78
C LEU A 92 -1.31 8.90 8.69
N VAL A 93 -0.61 8.35 7.71
CA VAL A 93 -1.15 7.39 6.75
C VAL A 93 -0.18 6.22 6.57
N THR A 94 -0.69 4.99 6.43
CA THR A 94 0.08 3.82 6.00
C THR A 94 -0.13 3.63 4.51
N ALA A 95 0.78 4.15 3.68
CA ALA A 95 0.60 4.23 2.23
C ALA A 95 1.51 3.26 1.48
N SER A 96 0.96 2.57 0.50
CA SER A 96 1.74 1.78 -0.47
C SER A 96 2.46 2.68 -1.47
N GLY A 97 3.48 2.17 -2.16
CA GLY A 97 4.38 2.97 -2.99
C GLY A 97 3.72 3.74 -4.15
N ASP A 98 2.58 3.28 -4.63
CA ASP A 98 1.77 3.98 -5.64
C ASP A 98 1.00 5.17 -5.07
N ALA A 99 0.72 5.20 -3.76
CA ALA A 99 0.10 6.32 -3.07
C ALA A 99 1.14 7.28 -2.50
N SER A 100 2.21 6.78 -1.89
CA SER A 100 3.20 7.58 -1.17
C SER A 100 3.87 8.64 -2.04
N LEU A 101 4.30 8.30 -3.26
CA LEU A 101 4.89 9.27 -4.19
C LEU A 101 3.90 10.35 -4.63
N ARG A 102 2.61 10.03 -4.76
CA ARG A 102 1.55 11.02 -5.04
C ARG A 102 1.32 11.96 -3.88
N LEU A 103 1.37 11.45 -2.65
CA LEU A 103 1.24 12.25 -1.42
C LEU A 103 2.42 13.21 -1.26
N ILE A 104 3.64 12.75 -1.58
CA ILE A 104 4.85 13.59 -1.58
C ILE A 104 4.73 14.68 -2.65
N ALA A 105 4.44 14.31 -3.90
CA ALA A 105 4.30 15.26 -5.01
C ALA A 105 3.16 16.26 -4.77
N GLY A 106 2.07 15.82 -4.16
CA GLY A 106 0.92 16.64 -3.77
C GLY A 106 1.15 17.49 -2.52
N LYS A 107 2.32 17.38 -1.86
CA LYS A 107 2.65 18.06 -0.59
C LYS A 107 1.60 17.78 0.50
N ARG A 108 1.09 16.56 0.56
CA ARG A 108 0.13 16.12 1.59
C ARG A 108 0.83 15.50 2.80
N VAL A 109 2.09 15.13 2.64
CA VAL A 109 2.97 14.63 3.69
C VAL A 109 4.22 15.51 3.75
N GLN A 110 4.84 15.53 4.92
CA GLN A 110 6.04 16.29 5.19
C GLN A 110 7.25 15.36 5.39
N PRO A 111 8.48 15.86 5.22
CA PRO A 111 9.68 15.14 5.60
C PRO A 111 9.67 14.73 7.06
N ILE A 112 10.28 13.58 7.35
CA ILE A 112 10.58 13.16 8.73
C ILE A 112 12.08 13.22 8.99
N ASP A 113 12.46 13.34 10.26
CA ASP A 113 13.83 13.19 10.71
C ASP A 113 14.03 11.79 11.32
N PRO A 114 14.70 10.85 10.60
CA PRO A 114 14.98 9.51 11.11
C PRO A 114 15.80 9.49 12.42
N THR A 115 16.54 10.55 12.72
CA THR A 115 17.34 10.64 13.97
C THR A 115 16.46 10.74 15.21
N LEU A 116 15.22 11.18 15.05
CA LEU A 116 14.21 11.24 16.12
C LEU A 116 13.49 9.90 16.34
N ILE A 117 13.84 8.85 15.58
CA ILE A 117 13.24 7.51 15.66
C ILE A 117 14.32 6.51 16.09
N PRO A 118 14.50 6.27 17.40
CA PRO A 118 15.58 5.41 17.91
C PRO A 118 15.65 4.01 17.28
N ASN A 119 14.50 3.43 16.93
CA ASN A 119 14.42 2.12 16.29
C ASN A 119 14.67 2.13 14.77
N TRP A 120 14.92 3.30 14.16
CA TRP A 120 15.30 3.39 12.73
C TRP A 120 16.53 2.53 12.40
N LYS A 121 17.45 2.39 13.33
CA LYS A 121 18.66 1.57 13.17
C LYS A 121 18.37 0.08 12.96
N THR A 122 17.22 -0.41 13.41
CA THR A 122 16.82 -1.83 13.32
C THR A 122 16.17 -2.21 11.99
N LEU A 123 15.87 -1.22 11.14
CA LEU A 123 15.29 -1.45 9.81
C LEU A 123 16.19 -2.33 8.95
N ASP A 124 15.56 -3.20 8.18
CA ASP A 124 16.21 -3.95 7.11
C ASP A 124 16.92 -2.99 6.14
N PRO A 125 18.23 -3.15 5.92
CA PRO A 125 18.97 -2.28 4.99
C PRO A 125 18.39 -2.22 3.58
N ARG A 126 17.70 -3.28 3.11
CA ARG A 126 17.04 -3.35 1.81
C ARG A 126 15.85 -2.39 1.69
N LEU A 127 15.25 -2.01 2.82
CA LEU A 127 14.08 -1.12 2.90
C LEU A 127 14.45 0.30 3.29
N LYS A 128 15.68 0.54 3.78
CA LYS A 128 16.14 1.91 4.05
C LYS A 128 16.25 2.67 2.73
N ASP A 129 15.84 3.92 2.76
CA ASP A 129 15.89 4.83 1.60
C ASP A 129 15.13 4.31 0.37
N GLY A 130 14.05 3.53 0.59
CA GLY A 130 13.22 3.01 -0.48
C GLY A 130 12.71 4.10 -1.42
N PRO A 131 12.78 3.92 -2.76
CA PRO A 131 12.43 4.97 -3.73
C PRO A 131 10.94 5.35 -3.73
N TRP A 132 10.10 4.62 -3.02
CA TRP A 132 8.68 4.93 -2.86
C TRP A 132 8.37 5.89 -1.71
N TYR A 133 9.35 6.19 -0.84
CA TYR A 133 9.17 7.17 0.24
C TYR A 133 10.38 8.10 0.43
N THR A 134 11.46 7.92 -0.33
CA THR A 134 12.63 8.79 -0.35
C THR A 134 12.73 9.50 -1.68
N VAL A 135 12.64 10.81 -1.69
CA VAL A 135 12.70 11.66 -2.88
C VAL A 135 13.79 12.69 -2.69
N GLU A 136 14.72 12.82 -3.65
CA GLU A 136 15.84 13.78 -3.59
C GLU A 136 16.66 13.67 -2.29
N ASN A 137 16.88 12.44 -1.78
CA ASN A 137 17.52 12.12 -0.51
C ASN A 137 16.79 12.67 0.74
N ILE A 138 15.51 13.00 0.61
CA ILE A 138 14.64 13.41 1.71
C ILE A 138 13.71 12.25 2.06
N THR A 139 13.69 11.87 3.34
CA THR A 139 12.84 10.79 3.87
C THR A 139 11.48 11.34 4.28
N TYR A 140 10.40 10.69 3.78
CA TYR A 140 9.01 11.12 4.03
C TYR A 140 8.19 10.16 4.88
N GLY A 141 8.78 9.10 5.38
CA GLY A 141 8.07 8.16 6.23
C GLY A 141 8.92 7.00 6.71
N THR A 142 8.32 6.17 7.53
CA THR A 142 8.94 4.99 8.13
C THR A 142 8.36 3.73 7.50
N PRO A 143 9.17 2.81 6.97
CA PRO A 143 8.68 1.51 6.52
C PRO A 143 7.85 0.84 7.61
N TYR A 144 6.72 0.22 7.25
CA TYR A 144 5.78 -0.38 8.20
C TYR A 144 5.70 -1.91 8.06
N GLN A 145 5.42 -2.40 6.88
CA GLN A 145 5.46 -3.81 6.51
C GLN A 145 5.55 -3.94 4.99
N TRP A 146 5.88 -5.13 4.50
CA TRP A 146 5.95 -5.40 3.07
C TRP A 146 5.48 -6.80 2.74
N GLY A 147 5.18 -7.06 1.48
CA GLY A 147 4.77 -8.38 1.05
C GLY A 147 4.62 -8.50 -0.46
N PRO A 148 4.67 -9.72 -0.98
CA PRO A 148 4.37 -10.00 -2.37
C PRO A 148 2.86 -10.02 -2.63
N ASN A 149 2.47 -9.71 -3.86
CA ASN A 149 1.21 -10.16 -4.42
C ASN A 149 1.39 -11.62 -4.84
N VAL A 150 0.78 -12.53 -4.10
CA VAL A 150 0.97 -13.96 -4.33
C VAL A 150 -0.02 -14.51 -5.36
N LEU A 151 0.36 -15.57 -6.08
CA LEU A 151 -0.57 -16.39 -6.81
C LEU A 151 -1.22 -17.39 -5.86
N MET A 152 -2.44 -17.09 -5.43
CA MET A 152 -3.29 -18.02 -4.68
C MET A 152 -3.92 -19.03 -5.63
N TYR A 153 -4.00 -20.28 -5.23
CA TYR A 153 -4.60 -21.35 -6.02
C TYR A 153 -5.37 -22.36 -5.15
N ASN A 154 -6.39 -22.97 -5.76
CA ASN A 154 -7.18 -24.01 -5.11
C ASN A 154 -6.45 -25.38 -5.20
N THR A 155 -6.12 -25.99 -4.04
CA THR A 155 -5.38 -27.24 -3.95
C THR A 155 -6.18 -28.47 -4.39
N ASN A 156 -7.50 -28.35 -4.57
CA ASN A 156 -8.32 -29.38 -5.21
C ASN A 156 -8.14 -29.39 -6.72
N VAL A 157 -7.83 -28.25 -7.32
CA VAL A 157 -7.56 -28.07 -8.74
C VAL A 157 -6.08 -28.33 -9.06
N PHE A 158 -5.20 -27.66 -8.32
CA PHE A 158 -3.75 -27.75 -8.50
C PHE A 158 -3.13 -28.64 -7.41
N LYS A 159 -2.68 -29.83 -7.77
CA LYS A 159 -1.99 -30.74 -6.82
C LYS A 159 -0.52 -30.38 -6.61
N THR A 160 0.05 -29.57 -7.51
CA THR A 160 1.33 -28.92 -7.39
C THR A 160 1.15 -27.40 -7.62
N PRO A 161 1.94 -26.56 -6.97
CA PRO A 161 1.85 -25.11 -7.19
C PRO A 161 1.99 -24.74 -8.67
N PRO A 162 1.12 -23.86 -9.20
CA PRO A 162 1.30 -23.33 -10.55
C PRO A 162 2.60 -22.53 -10.64
N VAL A 163 3.37 -22.74 -11.70
CA VAL A 163 4.72 -22.17 -11.85
C VAL A 163 4.74 -20.83 -12.55
N SER A 164 3.61 -20.39 -13.13
CA SER A 164 3.52 -19.18 -13.95
C SER A 164 2.20 -18.45 -13.69
N TRP A 165 2.24 -17.12 -13.80
CA TRP A 165 1.05 -16.26 -13.82
C TRP A 165 0.16 -16.49 -15.05
N SER A 166 0.61 -17.27 -16.05
CA SER A 166 -0.21 -17.61 -17.22
C SER A 166 -1.59 -18.15 -16.83
N VAL A 167 -1.72 -18.84 -15.69
CA VAL A 167 -3.00 -19.38 -15.20
C VAL A 167 -4.06 -18.31 -14.95
N VAL A 168 -3.63 -17.06 -14.74
CA VAL A 168 -4.50 -15.90 -14.52
C VAL A 168 -4.63 -15.07 -15.80
N PHE A 169 -3.56 -14.98 -16.61
CA PHE A 169 -3.52 -14.08 -17.76
C PHE A 169 -3.93 -14.71 -19.10
N GLU A 170 -3.77 -16.02 -19.27
CA GLU A 170 -3.98 -16.67 -20.57
C GLU A 170 -5.08 -17.75 -20.51
N PRO A 171 -5.90 -17.89 -21.58
CA PRO A 171 -6.89 -18.98 -21.65
C PRO A 171 -6.19 -20.33 -21.72
N GLN A 172 -6.53 -21.22 -20.80
CA GLN A 172 -5.96 -22.57 -20.74
C GLN A 172 -6.87 -23.53 -19.96
N ASP A 173 -6.70 -24.82 -20.20
CA ASP A 173 -7.28 -25.84 -19.33
C ASP A 173 -6.44 -25.99 -18.08
N LEU A 174 -7.10 -26.10 -16.92
CA LEU A 174 -6.49 -26.31 -15.63
C LEU A 174 -6.28 -27.83 -15.37
N PRO A 175 -5.48 -28.20 -14.35
CA PRO A 175 -5.17 -29.62 -14.05
C PRO A 175 -6.41 -30.50 -13.81
N ASP A 176 -7.56 -29.93 -13.48
CA ASP A 176 -8.85 -30.64 -13.35
C ASP A 176 -9.57 -30.88 -14.68
N GLY A 177 -8.95 -30.54 -15.81
CA GLY A 177 -9.49 -30.70 -17.16
C GLY A 177 -10.56 -29.68 -17.56
N LYS A 178 -10.74 -28.61 -16.77
CA LYS A 178 -11.71 -27.54 -17.06
C LYS A 178 -10.97 -26.25 -17.44
N PRO A 179 -11.57 -25.39 -18.30
CA PRO A 179 -10.95 -24.12 -18.64
C PRO A 179 -10.90 -23.20 -17.41
N ASN A 180 -9.90 -22.28 -17.41
CA ASN A 180 -9.79 -21.24 -16.39
C ASN A 180 -10.83 -20.12 -16.56
N LYS A 181 -11.56 -20.09 -17.65
CA LYS A 181 -12.58 -19.07 -17.94
C LYS A 181 -13.65 -18.99 -16.85
N GLY A 182 -13.82 -17.80 -16.27
CA GLY A 182 -14.75 -17.52 -15.16
C GLY A 182 -14.31 -18.14 -13.83
N ARG A 183 -13.05 -18.61 -13.72
CA ARG A 183 -12.53 -19.29 -12.52
C ARG A 183 -11.26 -18.62 -11.97
N VAL A 184 -10.91 -17.47 -12.49
CA VAL A 184 -9.78 -16.68 -11.97
C VAL A 184 -10.24 -15.34 -11.43
N GLN A 185 -9.49 -14.77 -10.51
CA GLN A 185 -9.70 -13.43 -10.01
C GLN A 185 -8.40 -12.62 -10.15
N ALA A 186 -8.54 -11.30 -10.17
CA ALA A 186 -7.43 -10.37 -10.27
C ALA A 186 -7.72 -9.13 -9.43
N TYR A 187 -6.67 -8.41 -9.03
CA TYR A 187 -6.80 -7.15 -8.29
C TYR A 187 -7.45 -6.06 -9.16
N ASP A 188 -8.38 -5.30 -8.56
CA ASP A 188 -9.07 -4.19 -9.22
C ASP A 188 -8.40 -2.84 -8.88
N GLY A 189 -7.49 -2.43 -9.72
CA GLY A 189 -6.82 -1.13 -9.58
C GLY A 189 -5.85 -0.87 -10.73
N PRO A 190 -5.60 0.40 -11.10
CA PRO A 190 -4.71 0.74 -12.21
C PRO A 190 -3.29 0.18 -12.06
N ILE A 191 -2.83 -0.01 -10.82
CA ILE A 191 -1.51 -0.57 -10.53
C ILE A 191 -1.37 -2.03 -10.99
N TYR A 192 -2.49 -2.77 -11.16
CA TYR A 192 -2.49 -4.12 -11.69
C TYR A 192 -1.95 -4.23 -13.13
N ILE A 193 -1.86 -3.11 -13.86
CA ILE A 193 -1.14 -3.05 -15.14
C ILE A 193 0.32 -3.52 -14.99
N ALA A 194 0.94 -3.25 -13.84
CA ALA A 194 2.31 -3.70 -13.57
C ALA A 194 2.40 -5.23 -13.39
N ASP A 195 1.38 -5.90 -12.87
CA ASP A 195 1.32 -7.37 -12.76
C ASP A 195 1.33 -8.00 -14.16
N ALA A 196 0.52 -7.46 -15.07
CA ALA A 196 0.50 -7.89 -16.46
C ALA A 196 1.83 -7.59 -17.19
N ALA A 197 2.47 -6.45 -16.87
CA ALA A 197 3.77 -6.11 -17.42
C ALA A 197 4.88 -7.04 -16.91
N LEU A 198 4.86 -7.40 -15.62
CA LEU A 198 5.78 -8.36 -15.02
C LEU A 198 5.65 -9.74 -15.69
N TYR A 199 4.41 -10.20 -15.92
CA TYR A 199 4.17 -11.44 -16.67
C TYR A 199 4.76 -11.35 -18.09
N LEU A 200 4.45 -10.28 -18.83
CA LEU A 200 4.95 -10.09 -20.20
C LEU A 200 6.47 -9.95 -20.30
N LYS A 201 7.13 -9.46 -19.26
CA LYS A 201 8.59 -9.39 -19.20
C LYS A 201 9.24 -10.76 -19.45
N THR A 202 8.60 -11.83 -18.98
CA THR A 202 9.06 -13.21 -19.17
C THR A 202 8.39 -13.88 -20.38
N ALA A 203 7.09 -13.71 -20.55
CA ALA A 203 6.32 -14.36 -21.60
C ALA A 203 6.61 -13.80 -23.00
N LYS A 204 7.02 -12.51 -23.09
CA LYS A 204 7.38 -11.81 -24.34
C LYS A 204 8.67 -11.02 -24.18
N PRO A 205 9.83 -11.69 -24.09
CA PRO A 205 11.11 -11.04 -23.81
C PRO A 205 11.52 -10.03 -24.91
N GLU A 206 10.99 -10.17 -26.11
CA GLU A 206 11.21 -9.21 -27.22
C GLU A 206 10.65 -7.80 -26.91
N LEU A 207 9.74 -7.66 -25.96
CA LEU A 207 9.26 -6.36 -25.50
C LEU A 207 10.32 -5.60 -24.68
N ASN A 208 11.38 -6.26 -24.20
CA ASN A 208 12.45 -5.66 -23.42
C ASN A 208 11.93 -4.85 -22.20
N ILE A 209 10.91 -5.35 -21.49
CA ILE A 209 10.42 -4.71 -20.27
C ILE A 209 11.47 -4.91 -19.17
N VAL A 210 12.07 -3.81 -18.71
CA VAL A 210 13.05 -3.83 -17.60
C VAL A 210 12.33 -3.65 -16.28
N ASP A 211 11.52 -2.62 -16.19
CA ASP A 211 10.75 -2.22 -14.99
C ASP A 211 9.25 -2.22 -15.33
N PRO A 212 8.42 -3.01 -14.62
CA PRO A 212 6.99 -3.08 -14.90
C PRO A 212 6.22 -1.76 -14.66
N TYR A 213 6.86 -0.80 -13.99
CA TYR A 213 6.28 0.54 -13.73
C TYR A 213 6.78 1.61 -14.70
N GLN A 214 7.74 1.30 -15.57
CA GLN A 214 8.33 2.22 -16.55
C GLN A 214 8.12 1.67 -17.96
N LEU A 215 6.90 1.80 -18.48
CA LEU A 215 6.51 1.25 -19.77
C LEU A 215 6.52 2.31 -20.86
N THR A 216 7.22 2.03 -21.97
CA THR A 216 7.09 2.81 -23.21
C THR A 216 5.70 2.58 -23.82
N GLU A 217 5.25 3.44 -24.74
CA GLU A 217 3.93 3.31 -25.41
C GLU A 217 3.74 1.91 -26.06
N THR A 218 4.77 1.34 -26.66
CA THR A 218 4.69 0.02 -27.29
C THR A 218 4.51 -1.10 -26.26
N GLN A 219 5.30 -1.06 -25.18
CA GLN A 219 5.19 -2.01 -24.07
C GLN A 219 3.82 -1.90 -23.39
N TYR A 220 3.42 -0.66 -23.09
CA TYR A 220 2.14 -0.34 -22.45
C TYR A 220 0.95 -0.85 -23.27
N LYS A 221 0.96 -0.62 -24.58
CA LYS A 221 -0.09 -1.15 -25.48
C LYS A 221 -0.18 -2.68 -25.41
N ALA A 222 0.95 -3.39 -25.43
CA ALA A 222 0.96 -4.84 -25.34
C ALA A 222 0.39 -5.33 -23.99
N VAL A 223 0.67 -4.62 -22.90
CA VAL A 223 0.11 -4.92 -21.57
C VAL A 223 -1.40 -4.71 -21.55
N LEU A 224 -1.92 -3.60 -22.09
CA LEU A 224 -3.34 -3.36 -22.17
C LEU A 224 -4.07 -4.39 -23.04
N ASP A 225 -3.44 -4.85 -24.14
CA ASP A 225 -4.00 -5.88 -25.00
C ASP A 225 -4.10 -7.22 -24.25
N LEU A 226 -3.12 -7.56 -23.38
CA LEU A 226 -3.19 -8.72 -22.50
C LEU A 226 -4.35 -8.61 -21.50
N LEU A 227 -4.51 -7.46 -20.86
CA LEU A 227 -5.60 -7.23 -19.89
C LEU A 227 -6.98 -7.33 -20.56
N ARG A 228 -7.13 -6.83 -21.78
CA ARG A 228 -8.39 -7.02 -22.57
C ARG A 228 -8.65 -8.50 -22.87
N ALA A 229 -7.58 -9.25 -23.21
CA ALA A 229 -7.70 -10.69 -23.46
C ALA A 229 -8.00 -11.49 -22.18
N GLN A 230 -7.55 -11.01 -21.02
CA GLN A 230 -7.82 -11.61 -19.70
C GLN A 230 -9.28 -11.47 -19.27
N GLN A 231 -9.96 -10.38 -19.63
CA GLN A 231 -11.31 -10.08 -19.12
C GLN A 231 -12.30 -11.26 -19.17
N PRO A 232 -12.41 -12.03 -20.27
CA PRO A 232 -13.33 -13.16 -20.33
C PRO A 232 -12.98 -14.31 -19.39
N LEU A 233 -11.76 -14.36 -18.86
CA LEU A 233 -11.28 -15.39 -17.93
C LEU A 233 -11.65 -15.07 -16.49
N VAL A 234 -11.77 -13.76 -16.17
CA VAL A 234 -11.90 -13.27 -14.80
C VAL A 234 -13.35 -13.38 -14.34
N HIS A 235 -13.57 -14.11 -13.23
CA HIS A 235 -14.83 -14.12 -12.49
C HIS A 235 -15.12 -12.73 -11.91
N ARG A 236 -14.13 -12.16 -11.22
CA ARG A 236 -14.20 -10.83 -10.59
C ARG A 236 -12.82 -10.19 -10.50
N TYR A 237 -12.75 -8.90 -10.80
CA TYR A 237 -11.68 -8.04 -10.32
C TYR A 237 -12.07 -7.54 -8.94
N TRP A 238 -11.23 -7.79 -7.95
CA TRP A 238 -11.52 -7.52 -6.55
C TRP A 238 -10.67 -6.36 -6.00
N HIS A 239 -11.25 -5.54 -5.16
CA HIS A 239 -10.58 -4.52 -4.34
C HIS A 239 -10.89 -4.67 -2.85
N ASP A 240 -11.83 -5.53 -2.50
CA ASP A 240 -12.22 -5.85 -1.13
C ASP A 240 -11.82 -7.30 -0.82
N ALA A 241 -10.99 -7.47 0.22
CA ALA A 241 -10.47 -8.76 0.65
C ALA A 241 -11.59 -9.74 1.06
N THR A 242 -12.65 -9.23 1.69
CA THR A 242 -13.76 -10.08 2.17
C THR A 242 -14.59 -10.61 1.00
N VAL A 243 -14.76 -9.80 -0.03
CA VAL A 243 -15.43 -10.19 -1.29
C VAL A 243 -14.59 -11.24 -2.01
N GLN A 244 -13.28 -11.05 -2.14
CA GLN A 244 -12.38 -12.04 -2.75
C GLN A 244 -12.47 -13.38 -2.03
N MET A 245 -12.34 -13.40 -0.70
CA MET A 245 -12.43 -14.63 0.09
C MET A 245 -13.81 -15.29 -0.03
N SER A 246 -14.89 -14.53 -0.07
CA SER A 246 -16.24 -15.05 -0.29
C SER A 246 -16.39 -15.76 -1.64
N ASP A 247 -15.88 -15.16 -2.71
CA ASP A 247 -15.93 -15.78 -4.03
C ASP A 247 -15.10 -17.07 -4.10
N VAL A 248 -13.92 -17.09 -3.46
CA VAL A 248 -13.10 -18.31 -3.37
C VAL A 248 -13.85 -19.45 -2.68
N LYS A 249 -14.61 -19.15 -1.63
CA LYS A 249 -15.43 -20.14 -0.90
C LYS A 249 -16.62 -20.65 -1.71
N ASN A 250 -17.27 -19.80 -2.51
CA ASN A 250 -18.61 -20.03 -2.99
C ASN A 250 -18.73 -20.10 -4.53
N GLU A 251 -17.80 -19.50 -5.29
CA GLU A 251 -17.94 -19.29 -6.73
C GLU A 251 -16.98 -20.16 -7.59
N GLY A 252 -16.26 -21.10 -6.95
CA GLY A 252 -15.40 -22.03 -7.66
C GLY A 252 -14.13 -21.42 -8.25
N VAL A 253 -13.63 -20.36 -7.67
CA VAL A 253 -12.36 -19.74 -8.07
C VAL A 253 -11.22 -20.74 -7.93
N ALA A 254 -10.44 -20.88 -9.02
CA ALA A 254 -9.31 -21.80 -9.08
C ALA A 254 -7.97 -21.12 -8.84
N ALA A 255 -7.81 -19.86 -9.26
CA ALA A 255 -6.59 -19.08 -9.06
C ALA A 255 -6.91 -17.57 -8.93
N SER A 256 -6.09 -16.85 -8.21
CA SER A 256 -6.26 -15.39 -8.01
C SER A 256 -4.92 -14.73 -7.71
N SER A 257 -4.71 -13.50 -8.18
CA SER A 257 -3.78 -12.62 -7.49
C SER A 257 -4.34 -12.32 -6.10
N SER A 258 -3.51 -12.35 -5.05
CA SER A 258 -3.98 -12.25 -3.67
C SER A 258 -2.89 -11.69 -2.77
N TRP A 259 -3.24 -11.36 -1.54
CA TRP A 259 -2.30 -11.05 -0.47
C TRP A 259 -2.23 -12.20 0.53
N GLY A 260 -1.13 -12.33 1.25
CA GLY A 260 -0.97 -13.33 2.30
C GLY A 260 -2.11 -13.33 3.31
N TYR A 261 -2.64 -12.16 3.66
CA TYR A 261 -3.80 -11.97 4.54
C TYR A 261 -5.02 -12.83 4.14
N MET A 262 -5.42 -12.79 2.86
CA MET A 262 -6.56 -13.58 2.40
C MET A 262 -6.25 -15.06 2.36
N VAL A 263 -5.04 -15.43 1.96
CA VAL A 263 -4.62 -16.83 1.97
C VAL A 263 -4.68 -17.40 3.38
N ASN A 264 -4.10 -16.69 4.36
CA ASN A 264 -4.10 -17.12 5.76
C ASN A 264 -5.52 -17.22 6.33
N GLY A 265 -6.37 -16.23 6.06
CA GLY A 265 -7.78 -16.26 6.47
C GLY A 265 -8.54 -17.46 5.89
N LEU A 266 -8.34 -17.74 4.60
CA LEU A 266 -8.97 -18.90 3.95
C LEU A 266 -8.44 -20.24 4.49
N VAL A 267 -7.14 -20.34 4.76
CA VAL A 267 -6.53 -21.55 5.38
C VAL A 267 -7.07 -21.75 6.80
N ALA A 268 -7.19 -20.69 7.60
CA ALA A 268 -7.80 -20.75 8.93
C ALA A 268 -9.26 -21.24 8.86
N ASP A 269 -10.01 -20.84 7.83
CA ASP A 269 -11.37 -21.32 7.53
C ASP A 269 -11.40 -22.72 6.86
N LYS A 270 -10.25 -23.41 6.83
CA LYS A 270 -10.10 -24.76 6.26
C LYS A 270 -10.47 -24.86 4.78
N GLN A 271 -10.31 -23.76 4.04
CA GLN A 271 -10.48 -23.79 2.59
C GLN A 271 -9.28 -24.44 1.92
N PRO A 272 -9.48 -25.16 0.80
CA PRO A 272 -8.41 -25.84 0.09
C PRO A 272 -7.62 -24.87 -0.79
N VAL A 273 -6.90 -23.95 -0.16
CA VAL A 273 -6.07 -22.96 -0.86
C VAL A 273 -4.63 -23.00 -0.38
N ALA A 274 -3.73 -22.60 -1.25
CA ALA A 274 -2.35 -22.28 -0.97
C ALA A 274 -1.87 -21.15 -1.88
N SER A 275 -0.67 -20.64 -1.68
CA SER A 275 -0.09 -19.62 -2.53
C SER A 275 1.34 -19.95 -2.95
N THR A 276 1.79 -19.27 -4.00
CA THR A 276 3.16 -19.38 -4.50
C THR A 276 3.58 -18.05 -5.14
N ILE A 277 4.88 -17.85 -5.27
CA ILE A 277 5.45 -16.82 -6.14
C ILE A 277 5.95 -17.54 -7.39
N PRO A 278 5.34 -17.28 -8.57
CA PRO A 278 5.72 -17.91 -9.82
C PRO A 278 7.15 -17.57 -10.28
N GLN A 279 7.59 -18.25 -11.34
CA GLN A 279 8.94 -18.07 -11.89
C GLN A 279 9.21 -16.63 -12.37
N GLU A 280 8.20 -15.92 -12.81
CA GLU A 280 8.28 -14.52 -13.23
C GLU A 280 8.56 -13.55 -12.07
N GLY A 281 8.47 -14.03 -10.83
CA GLY A 281 8.42 -13.21 -9.63
C GLY A 281 7.02 -12.71 -9.35
N ALA A 282 6.91 -11.65 -8.56
CA ALA A 282 5.65 -11.00 -8.23
C ALA A 282 5.81 -9.49 -8.16
N THR A 283 4.76 -8.75 -8.39
CA THR A 283 4.67 -7.40 -7.84
C THR A 283 4.46 -7.49 -6.32
N GLY A 284 4.68 -6.41 -5.61
CA GLY A 284 4.49 -6.40 -4.16
C GLY A 284 4.38 -4.98 -3.64
N TRP A 285 4.10 -4.87 -2.39
CA TRP A 285 3.93 -3.60 -1.71
C TRP A 285 4.91 -3.50 -0.55
N ALA A 286 5.38 -2.30 -0.30
CA ALA A 286 6.17 -1.95 0.87
C ALA A 286 5.57 -0.66 1.41
N ASP A 287 4.80 -0.80 2.48
CA ASP A 287 3.99 0.27 2.99
C ASP A 287 4.78 1.13 3.97
N THR A 288 4.46 2.40 3.96
CA THR A 288 5.19 3.43 4.69
C THR A 288 4.23 4.25 5.54
N THR A 289 4.53 4.38 6.82
CA THR A 289 3.86 5.32 7.72
C THR A 289 4.41 6.72 7.46
N MET A 290 3.56 7.63 6.97
CA MET A 290 3.93 8.97 6.55
C MET A 290 3.21 10.03 7.38
N LEU A 291 3.92 11.11 7.72
CA LEU A 291 3.42 12.23 8.51
C LEU A 291 2.68 13.23 7.62
N HIS A 292 1.42 13.55 7.94
CA HIS A 292 0.65 14.57 7.22
C HIS A 292 1.33 15.94 7.29
N ALA A 293 1.25 16.71 6.21
CA ALA A 293 1.87 18.04 6.13
C ALA A 293 1.37 19.03 7.21
N GLU A 294 0.14 18.81 7.69
CA GLU A 294 -0.52 19.64 8.72
C GLU A 294 -0.91 18.78 9.95
N ALA A 295 -0.09 17.77 10.29
CA ALA A 295 -0.32 16.93 11.45
C ALA A 295 -0.45 17.76 12.73
N LYS A 296 -1.46 17.47 13.53
CA LYS A 296 -1.73 18.18 14.79
C LYS A 296 -1.06 17.53 15.98
N HIS A 297 -0.69 16.25 15.86
CA HIS A 297 -0.12 15.44 16.92
C HIS A 297 1.23 14.83 16.50
N PRO A 298 2.23 15.67 16.11
CA PRO A 298 3.48 15.18 15.55
C PRO A 298 4.33 14.41 16.57
N ASN A 299 4.26 14.72 17.87
CA ASN A 299 5.00 13.93 18.87
C ASN A 299 4.40 12.52 19.00
N CYS A 300 3.07 12.39 19.08
CA CYS A 300 2.41 11.08 19.06
C CYS A 300 2.71 10.31 17.77
N ALA A 301 2.80 10.99 16.62
CA ALA A 301 3.14 10.39 15.34
C ALA A 301 4.57 9.81 15.33
N TYR A 302 5.57 10.56 15.81
CA TYR A 302 6.94 10.05 15.92
C TYR A 302 7.07 8.92 16.95
N LYS A 303 6.34 8.99 18.07
CA LYS A 303 6.27 7.88 19.03
C LYS A 303 5.69 6.62 18.38
N TRP A 304 4.64 6.75 17.58
CA TRP A 304 4.07 5.63 16.82
C TRP A 304 5.04 5.05 15.81
N MET A 305 5.72 5.89 15.02
CA MET A 305 6.74 5.45 14.08
C MET A 305 7.84 4.64 14.77
N ASN A 306 8.29 5.09 15.96
CA ASN A 306 9.29 4.35 16.75
C ASN A 306 8.72 3.07 17.36
N TRP A 307 7.48 3.10 17.87
CA TRP A 307 6.79 1.95 18.45
C TRP A 307 6.59 0.85 17.43
N SER A 308 6.12 1.20 16.24
CA SER A 308 5.86 0.26 15.16
C SER A 308 7.10 -0.48 14.66
N LEU A 309 8.30 0.02 14.95
CA LEU A 309 9.59 -0.64 14.63
C LEU A 309 10.12 -1.54 15.76
N GLN A 310 9.37 -1.77 16.83
CA GLN A 310 9.77 -2.77 17.83
C GLN A 310 9.65 -4.18 17.24
N PRO A 311 10.62 -5.08 17.46
CA PRO A 311 10.59 -6.43 16.90
C PRO A 311 9.30 -7.21 17.25
N LYS A 312 8.79 -7.06 18.48
CA LYS A 312 7.53 -7.68 18.89
C LYS A 312 6.36 -7.18 18.05
N VAL A 313 6.21 -5.85 17.91
CA VAL A 313 5.12 -5.24 17.13
C VAL A 313 5.21 -5.67 15.68
N GLN A 314 6.39 -5.63 15.10
CA GLN A 314 6.63 -6.06 13.71
C GLN A 314 6.30 -7.53 13.47
N GLY A 315 6.62 -8.40 14.42
CA GLY A 315 6.27 -9.82 14.35
C GLY A 315 4.76 -10.06 14.45
N ASP A 316 4.09 -9.36 15.37
CA ASP A 316 2.63 -9.45 15.53
C ASP A 316 1.89 -8.94 14.29
N VAL A 317 2.32 -7.81 13.72
CA VAL A 317 1.79 -7.26 12.45
C VAL A 317 1.97 -8.26 11.30
N ALA A 318 3.17 -8.79 11.13
CA ALA A 318 3.49 -9.74 10.07
C ALA A 318 2.69 -11.05 10.21
N ALA A 319 2.55 -11.56 11.42
CA ALA A 319 1.76 -12.76 11.71
C ALA A 319 0.27 -12.55 11.40
N TRP A 320 -0.29 -11.41 11.81
CA TRP A 320 -1.68 -11.06 11.56
C TRP A 320 -1.98 -10.91 10.07
N PHE A 321 -1.15 -10.17 9.38
CA PHE A 321 -1.42 -9.79 7.99
C PHE A 321 -0.87 -10.81 6.97
N GLY A 322 -0.09 -11.79 7.39
CA GLY A 322 0.61 -12.69 6.45
C GLY A 322 1.61 -11.93 5.59
N SER A 323 2.21 -10.90 6.15
CA SER A 323 3.19 -10.01 5.54
C SER A 323 4.59 -10.29 6.04
N LEU A 324 5.50 -9.37 5.76
CA LEU A 324 6.89 -9.45 6.16
C LEU A 324 7.27 -8.23 7.00
N PRO A 325 8.01 -8.44 8.10
CA PRO A 325 8.42 -7.35 8.94
C PRO A 325 9.52 -6.51 8.26
N VAL A 326 9.53 -5.21 8.56
CA VAL A 326 10.60 -4.30 8.13
C VAL A 326 11.80 -4.33 9.09
N VAL A 327 11.67 -5.02 10.21
CA VAL A 327 12.71 -5.25 11.21
C VAL A 327 13.03 -6.75 11.23
N PRO A 328 14.19 -7.20 10.68
CA PRO A 328 14.53 -8.62 10.56
C PRO A 328 14.57 -9.38 11.90
N GLU A 329 14.84 -8.68 13.01
CA GLU A 329 14.84 -9.28 14.34
C GLU A 329 13.46 -9.85 14.72
N ALA A 330 12.37 -9.32 14.16
CA ALA A 330 11.01 -9.82 14.36
C ALA A 330 10.83 -11.27 13.87
N CYS A 331 11.65 -11.73 12.93
CA CYS A 331 11.66 -13.13 12.45
C CYS A 331 12.26 -14.10 13.48
N LYS A 332 12.81 -13.59 14.60
CA LYS A 332 13.47 -14.41 15.60
C LYS A 332 12.65 -14.46 16.88
N GLY A 333 11.93 -15.54 17.09
CA GLY A 333 11.29 -15.82 18.37
C GLY A 333 10.00 -15.05 18.65
N ASN A 334 9.32 -14.50 17.64
CA ASN A 334 7.96 -14.01 17.79
C ASN A 334 7.00 -15.22 17.82
N GLU A 335 6.19 -15.34 18.89
CA GLU A 335 5.33 -16.51 19.11
C GLU A 335 4.20 -16.62 18.08
N LEU A 336 3.64 -15.45 17.64
CA LEU A 336 2.52 -15.41 16.70
C LEU A 336 2.98 -15.68 15.27
N LEU A 337 4.14 -15.12 14.88
CA LEU A 337 4.74 -15.35 13.57
C LEU A 337 5.30 -16.77 13.42
N GLY A 338 5.75 -17.35 14.51
CA GLY A 338 6.38 -18.66 14.51
C GLY A 338 7.79 -18.67 13.93
N ALA A 339 8.49 -19.80 14.09
CA ALA A 339 9.89 -19.93 13.68
C ALA A 339 10.10 -19.81 12.14
N GLU A 340 9.12 -20.21 11.36
CA GLU A 340 9.19 -20.27 9.89
C GLU A 340 8.33 -19.20 9.20
N GLY A 341 7.67 -18.30 9.97
CA GLY A 341 6.71 -17.36 9.42
C GLY A 341 7.30 -16.41 8.38
N CYS A 342 8.48 -15.88 8.63
CA CYS A 342 9.17 -15.02 7.67
C CYS A 342 9.55 -15.76 6.38
N GLU A 343 10.08 -16.98 6.49
CA GLU A 343 10.44 -17.81 5.33
C GLU A 343 9.18 -18.18 4.53
N THR A 344 8.14 -18.62 5.22
CA THR A 344 6.86 -18.97 4.61
C THR A 344 6.22 -17.81 3.86
N ASN A 345 6.32 -16.59 4.41
CA ASN A 345 5.79 -15.38 3.78
C ASN A 345 6.70 -14.83 2.67
N GLY A 346 7.91 -15.39 2.47
CA GLY A 346 8.78 -15.06 1.36
C GLY A 346 9.86 -14.01 1.67
N PHE A 347 10.34 -13.90 2.90
CA PHE A 347 11.40 -12.95 3.29
C PHE A 347 12.65 -13.03 2.42
N ASP A 348 13.04 -14.26 2.02
CA ASP A 348 14.20 -14.51 1.18
C ASP A 348 13.95 -14.26 -0.32
N LEU A 349 12.71 -13.97 -0.70
CA LEU A 349 12.31 -13.71 -2.08
C LEU A 349 12.29 -12.22 -2.44
N PHE A 350 12.83 -11.36 -1.59
CA PHE A 350 12.83 -9.90 -1.76
C PHE A 350 13.24 -9.46 -3.18
N ASP A 351 14.31 -10.05 -3.73
CA ASP A 351 14.83 -9.70 -5.05
C ASP A 351 13.93 -10.14 -6.23
N LYS A 352 12.93 -10.98 -5.94
CA LYS A 352 11.91 -11.39 -6.92
C LYS A 352 10.67 -10.51 -6.91
N ILE A 353 10.64 -9.50 -6.03
CA ILE A 353 9.48 -8.63 -5.84
C ILE A 353 9.73 -7.29 -6.53
N ALA A 354 8.85 -6.94 -7.45
CA ALA A 354 8.78 -5.61 -8.05
C ALA A 354 7.83 -4.74 -7.19
N PHE A 355 8.40 -3.95 -6.29
CA PHE A 355 7.60 -3.13 -5.36
C PHE A 355 6.83 -2.03 -6.07
N TRP A 356 5.59 -1.83 -5.66
CA TRP A 356 4.70 -0.80 -6.17
C TRP A 356 5.32 0.59 -6.07
N LYS A 357 5.27 1.32 -7.15
CA LYS A 357 5.64 2.73 -7.24
C LYS A 357 4.79 3.42 -8.30
N THR A 358 4.61 4.72 -8.15
CA THR A 358 3.82 5.50 -9.12
C THR A 358 4.57 5.61 -10.44
N PRO A 359 4.04 5.11 -11.57
CA PRO A 359 4.62 5.32 -12.90
C PRO A 359 4.79 6.79 -13.24
N GLN A 360 6.00 7.17 -13.67
CA GLN A 360 6.38 8.55 -13.99
C GLN A 360 6.67 8.69 -15.49
N ALA A 361 6.35 9.86 -16.07
CA ALA A 361 6.58 10.10 -17.49
C ALA A 361 8.05 10.21 -17.90
N GLU A 362 8.93 10.61 -17.00
CA GLU A 362 10.36 10.82 -17.23
C GLU A 362 10.69 11.51 -18.57
N GLY A 363 10.22 12.74 -18.72
CA GLY A 363 10.40 13.49 -19.95
C GLY A 363 9.61 12.97 -21.16
N GLY A 364 8.56 12.17 -20.93
CA GLY A 364 7.72 11.60 -21.98
C GLY A 364 8.20 10.24 -22.51
N LYS A 365 9.22 9.66 -21.89
CA LYS A 365 9.75 8.34 -22.26
C LYS A 365 8.80 7.19 -21.87
N TYR A 366 8.13 7.34 -20.74
CA TYR A 366 7.23 6.33 -20.19
C TYR A 366 5.81 6.85 -20.02
N VAL A 367 4.86 5.95 -19.97
CA VAL A 367 3.43 6.26 -19.78
C VAL A 367 3.16 6.56 -18.31
N PRO A 368 2.66 7.77 -17.96
CA PRO A 368 2.44 8.18 -16.58
C PRO A 368 1.21 7.51 -15.95
N TYR A 369 1.15 7.47 -14.62
CA TYR A 369 0.07 6.84 -13.86
C TYR A 369 -1.33 7.42 -14.17
N SER A 370 -1.42 8.71 -14.48
CA SER A 370 -2.69 9.32 -14.88
C SER A 370 -3.29 8.67 -16.14
N ARG A 371 -2.42 8.25 -17.08
CA ARG A 371 -2.83 7.50 -18.26
C ARG A 371 -3.21 6.06 -17.89
N TRP A 372 -2.47 5.42 -16.97
CA TRP A 372 -2.82 4.09 -16.45
C TRP A 372 -4.22 4.09 -15.87
N THR A 373 -4.55 5.07 -15.03
CA THR A 373 -5.89 5.21 -14.43
C THR A 373 -6.98 5.33 -15.49
N GLN A 374 -6.79 6.18 -16.50
CA GLN A 374 -7.77 6.39 -17.57
C GLN A 374 -8.00 5.12 -18.39
N ASP A 375 -6.92 4.48 -18.83
CA ASP A 375 -7.02 3.32 -19.72
C ASP A 375 -7.50 2.08 -18.93
N TYR A 376 -7.12 1.93 -17.65
CA TYR A 376 -7.66 0.87 -16.80
C TYR A 376 -9.18 0.99 -16.62
N ILE A 377 -9.67 2.19 -16.30
CA ILE A 377 -11.12 2.46 -16.21
C ILE A 377 -11.81 2.14 -17.53
N ALA A 378 -11.22 2.51 -18.66
CA ALA A 378 -11.78 2.24 -19.99
C ALA A 378 -11.85 0.73 -20.28
N ILE A 379 -10.86 -0.05 -19.86
CA ILE A 379 -10.87 -1.52 -19.98
C ILE A 379 -11.93 -2.10 -19.06
N MET A 380 -11.99 -1.70 -17.79
CA MET A 380 -12.89 -2.27 -16.80
C MET A 380 -14.33 -1.79 -16.96
N GLY A 381 -14.56 -0.59 -17.48
CA GLY A 381 -15.90 -0.02 -17.73
C GLY A 381 -16.68 -0.66 -18.90
N GLY A 382 -16.04 -1.50 -19.68
CA GLY A 382 -16.67 -2.30 -20.74
C GLY A 382 -17.39 -3.58 -20.26
N ARG A 383 -17.62 -3.70 -18.96
CA ARG A 383 -18.31 -4.86 -18.33
C ARG A 383 -19.82 -4.67 -18.30
#